data_518f2c8977edc8e61f40fb44401a2b7d
#
_entry.id   518f2c8977edc8e61f40fb44401a2b7d
#
_cell.length_a   1.000
_cell.length_b   1.000
_cell.length_c   1.000
_cell.angle_alpha   90.00
_cell.angle_beta   90.00
_cell.angle_gamma   90.00
#
_symmetry.space_group_name_H-M   'P 1'
#
loop_
_entity.id
_entity.type
_entity.pdbx_description
1 polymer ?
#
loop_
_entity_poly.entity_id
_entity_poly.type
_entity_poly.pdbx_seq_one_letter_code
_entity_poly.pdbx_strand_id
1 'polypeptide(L)'
;MRTILVVDDEEKIRAVIREYAEFNGYKVVEAQDGLDALNLCKVQDFDAIVMDVMMPKLDGFSTSKEIKKIKPIPIILLSARGEEYDKLLGFELGIDDYIVKPFSPKELIARLNVVIKRSGKSESDLQTLSFDGLIIDQLAHTVYMDGIKCELTPKEYDLLIFLSTNKNIAFSREKLLSEVWGFDFFGDDRTIDTHIKTLRSHLGEYRKFVVTLRGLGYKFEY
;
A
#
# COMPACT_ATOMS: atom_id res chain seq x y z
N MET A 1 -13.82 14.02 -10.39
CA MET A 1 -13.90 14.33 -8.94
C MET A 1 -14.10 12.99 -8.24
N ARG A 2 -13.28 12.67 -7.25
CA ARG A 2 -13.36 11.39 -6.54
C ARG A 2 -14.52 11.39 -5.57
N THR A 3 -15.26 10.27 -5.49
CA THR A 3 -16.43 10.13 -4.62
C THR A 3 -16.13 9.14 -3.51
N ILE A 4 -16.30 9.53 -2.26
CA ILE A 4 -16.13 8.67 -1.09
C ILE A 4 -17.46 8.42 -0.39
N LEU A 5 -17.61 7.26 0.24
CA LEU A 5 -18.72 6.94 1.12
C LEU A 5 -18.26 7.07 2.57
N VAL A 6 -19.00 7.81 3.38
CA VAL A 6 -18.77 7.95 4.82
C VAL A 6 -19.91 7.28 5.57
N VAL A 7 -19.59 6.30 6.41
CA VAL A 7 -20.54 5.44 7.12
C VAL A 7 -20.27 5.54 8.62
N ASP A 8 -21.15 6.12 9.34
CA ASP A 8 -21.08 6.29 10.80
C ASP A 8 -22.50 6.58 11.32
N ASP A 9 -22.93 6.04 12.43
CA ASP A 9 -24.26 6.31 12.98
C ASP A 9 -24.35 7.72 13.60
N GLU A 10 -23.22 8.31 14.00
CA GLU A 10 -23.16 9.66 14.54
C GLU A 10 -23.11 10.72 13.41
N GLU A 11 -24.20 11.48 13.24
CA GLU A 11 -24.30 12.57 12.25
C GLU A 11 -23.17 13.61 12.38
N LYS A 12 -22.76 13.90 13.63
CA LYS A 12 -21.68 14.88 13.89
C LYS A 12 -20.35 14.42 13.32
N ILE A 13 -20.03 13.12 13.41
CA ILE A 13 -18.80 12.55 12.86
C ILE A 13 -18.86 12.60 11.34
N ARG A 14 -19.98 12.19 10.74
CA ARG A 14 -20.15 12.28 9.28
C ARG A 14 -20.00 13.72 8.78
N ALA A 15 -20.60 14.69 9.47
CA ALA A 15 -20.52 16.11 9.11
C ALA A 15 -19.08 16.64 9.11
N VAL A 16 -18.29 16.30 10.16
CA VAL A 16 -16.88 16.70 10.25
C VAL A 16 -16.06 16.08 9.12
N ILE A 17 -16.24 14.78 8.87
CA ILE A 17 -15.51 14.09 7.79
C ILE A 17 -15.90 14.69 6.44
N ARG A 18 -17.18 14.93 6.19
CA ARG A 18 -17.67 15.54 4.95
C ARG A 18 -17.03 16.90 4.72
N GLU A 19 -17.09 17.81 5.67
CA GLU A 19 -16.54 19.16 5.56
C GLU A 19 -15.06 19.13 5.14
N TYR A 20 -14.25 18.32 5.83
CA TYR A 20 -12.83 18.19 5.51
C TYR A 20 -12.57 17.51 4.17
N ALA A 21 -13.34 16.49 3.82
CA ALA A 21 -13.20 15.78 2.55
C ALA A 21 -13.59 16.68 1.35
N GLU A 22 -14.70 17.40 1.46
CA GLU A 22 -15.15 18.35 0.43
C GLU A 22 -14.15 19.49 0.24
N PHE A 23 -13.61 20.04 1.33
CA PHE A 23 -12.53 21.04 1.27
C PHE A 23 -11.30 20.52 0.52
N ASN A 24 -11.03 19.21 0.56
CA ASN A 24 -9.92 18.56 -0.16
C ASN A 24 -10.32 18.03 -1.56
N GLY A 25 -11.49 18.42 -2.09
CA GLY A 25 -11.90 18.12 -3.46
C GLY A 25 -12.57 16.77 -3.66
N TYR A 26 -13.02 16.11 -2.60
CA TYR A 26 -13.84 14.91 -2.68
C TYR A 26 -15.32 15.25 -2.80
N LYS A 27 -16.09 14.37 -3.45
CA LYS A 27 -17.54 14.31 -3.32
C LYS A 27 -17.87 13.31 -2.22
N VAL A 28 -18.72 13.67 -1.27
CA VAL A 28 -19.08 12.80 -0.15
C VAL A 28 -20.53 12.32 -0.29
N VAL A 29 -20.73 11.02 -0.09
CA VAL A 29 -22.02 10.38 0.10
C VAL A 29 -22.02 9.81 1.52
N GLU A 30 -23.13 9.93 2.22
CA GLU A 30 -23.25 9.47 3.61
C GLU A 30 -24.18 8.27 3.72
N ALA A 31 -23.86 7.37 4.66
CA ALA A 31 -24.71 6.29 5.12
C ALA A 31 -24.73 6.29 6.65
N GLN A 32 -25.85 5.93 7.26
CA GLN A 32 -26.02 5.95 8.71
C GLN A 32 -25.80 4.58 9.37
N ASP A 33 -25.71 3.52 8.58
CA ASP A 33 -25.45 2.14 9.05
C ASP A 33 -24.91 1.26 7.91
N GLY A 34 -24.49 0.04 8.26
CA GLY A 34 -23.91 -0.90 7.31
C GLY A 34 -24.88 -1.37 6.22
N LEU A 35 -26.17 -1.47 6.49
CA LEU A 35 -27.16 -1.87 5.49
C LEU A 35 -27.39 -0.78 4.45
N ASP A 36 -27.40 0.48 4.87
CA ASP A 36 -27.49 1.63 3.98
C ASP A 36 -26.24 1.71 3.09
N ALA A 37 -25.05 1.54 3.67
CA ALA A 37 -23.80 1.47 2.94
C ALA A 37 -23.80 0.37 1.87
N LEU A 38 -24.25 -0.84 2.21
CA LEU A 38 -24.36 -1.96 1.26
C LEU A 38 -25.30 -1.64 0.08
N ASN A 39 -26.43 -1.00 0.37
CA ASN A 39 -27.40 -0.63 -0.67
C ASN A 39 -26.81 0.42 -1.61
N LEU A 40 -26.11 1.42 -1.09
CA LEU A 40 -25.43 2.43 -1.88
C LEU A 40 -24.31 1.82 -2.75
N CYS A 41 -23.52 0.89 -2.22
CA CYS A 41 -22.46 0.21 -2.97
C CYS A 41 -22.97 -0.66 -4.13
N LYS A 42 -24.22 -1.13 -4.08
CA LYS A 42 -24.85 -1.89 -5.19
C LYS A 42 -25.20 -1.00 -6.37
N VAL A 43 -25.55 0.25 -6.13
CA VAL A 43 -26.11 1.16 -7.16
C VAL A 43 -25.13 2.25 -7.61
N GLN A 44 -24.05 2.47 -6.86
CA GLN A 44 -23.06 3.52 -7.11
C GLN A 44 -21.65 3.01 -6.88
N ASP A 45 -20.67 3.60 -7.59
CA ASP A 45 -19.24 3.35 -7.37
C ASP A 45 -18.64 4.42 -6.46
N PHE A 46 -17.69 3.99 -5.63
CA PHE A 46 -16.94 4.84 -4.72
C PHE A 46 -15.45 4.59 -4.88
N ASP A 47 -14.67 5.67 -4.78
CA ASP A 47 -13.20 5.60 -4.81
C ASP A 47 -12.62 5.09 -3.48
N ALA A 48 -13.33 5.31 -2.36
CA ALA A 48 -13.01 4.75 -1.04
C ALA A 48 -14.22 4.82 -0.11
N ILE A 49 -14.18 4.04 0.97
CA ILE A 49 -15.15 4.06 2.06
C ILE A 49 -14.43 4.37 3.37
N VAL A 50 -14.99 5.29 4.15
CA VAL A 50 -14.64 5.52 5.56
C VAL A 50 -15.79 4.99 6.39
N MET A 51 -15.55 4.03 7.27
CA MET A 51 -16.61 3.31 7.97
C MET A 51 -16.30 3.13 9.44
N ASP A 52 -17.25 3.48 10.29
CA ASP A 52 -17.15 3.14 11.71
C ASP A 52 -17.30 1.64 11.94
N VAL A 53 -16.55 1.12 12.92
CA VAL A 53 -16.65 -0.29 13.33
C VAL A 53 -17.93 -0.54 14.12
N MET A 54 -18.26 0.36 15.03
CA MET A 54 -19.33 0.18 16.02
C MET A 54 -20.62 0.85 15.55
N MET A 55 -21.38 0.19 14.70
CA MET A 55 -22.67 0.70 14.19
C MET A 55 -23.82 -0.25 14.53
N PRO A 56 -25.05 0.28 14.65
CA PRO A 56 -26.25 -0.53 14.82
C PRO A 56 -26.57 -1.35 13.56
N LYS A 57 -27.36 -2.40 13.71
CA LYS A 57 -27.86 -3.33 12.68
C LYS A 57 -26.78 -4.22 12.08
N LEU A 58 -25.76 -3.65 11.45
CA LEU A 58 -24.62 -4.36 10.86
C LEU A 58 -23.35 -3.58 11.15
N ASP A 59 -22.42 -4.22 11.87
CA ASP A 59 -21.13 -3.63 12.24
C ASP A 59 -20.22 -3.40 11.04
N GLY A 60 -19.19 -2.56 11.22
CA GLY A 60 -18.28 -2.17 10.15
C GLY A 60 -17.46 -3.33 9.57
N PHE A 61 -17.06 -4.31 10.38
CA PHE A 61 -16.32 -5.48 9.89
C PHE A 61 -17.18 -6.36 8.99
N SER A 62 -18.39 -6.70 9.45
CA SER A 62 -19.36 -7.49 8.68
C SER A 62 -19.76 -6.77 7.40
N THR A 63 -20.00 -5.46 7.47
CA THR A 63 -20.33 -4.63 6.31
C THR A 63 -19.19 -4.62 5.29
N SER A 64 -17.95 -4.42 5.75
CA SER A 64 -16.76 -4.40 4.90
C SER A 64 -16.56 -5.72 4.16
N LYS A 65 -16.74 -6.83 4.86
CA LYS A 65 -16.66 -8.18 4.26
C LYS A 65 -17.69 -8.37 3.14
N GLU A 66 -18.93 -7.92 3.34
CA GLU A 66 -19.98 -8.03 2.31
C GLU A 66 -19.71 -7.07 1.13
N ILE A 67 -19.26 -5.84 1.39
CA ILE A 67 -18.87 -4.90 0.32
C ILE A 67 -17.74 -5.48 -0.54
N LYS A 68 -16.69 -6.02 0.07
CA LYS A 68 -15.55 -6.61 -0.65
C LYS A 68 -15.92 -7.79 -1.56
N LYS A 69 -17.00 -8.52 -1.25
CA LYS A 69 -17.56 -9.56 -2.15
C LYS A 69 -18.22 -8.97 -3.40
N ILE A 70 -18.75 -7.75 -3.31
CA ILE A 70 -19.48 -7.09 -4.40
C ILE A 70 -18.51 -6.29 -5.28
N LYS A 71 -17.64 -5.50 -4.64
CA LYS A 71 -16.70 -4.59 -5.32
C LYS A 71 -15.40 -4.46 -4.52
N PRO A 72 -14.24 -4.39 -5.19
CA PRO A 72 -12.94 -4.21 -4.52
C PRO A 72 -12.70 -2.74 -4.13
N ILE A 73 -13.67 -2.13 -3.43
CA ILE A 73 -13.56 -0.74 -2.98
C ILE A 73 -12.63 -0.69 -1.76
N PRO A 74 -11.65 0.22 -1.70
CA PRO A 74 -10.80 0.39 -0.54
C PRO A 74 -11.58 0.93 0.66
N ILE A 75 -11.31 0.37 1.86
CA ILE A 75 -12.03 0.67 3.09
C ILE A 75 -11.05 1.08 4.18
N ILE A 76 -11.31 2.23 4.81
CA ILE A 76 -10.65 2.67 6.05
C ILE A 76 -11.66 2.50 7.19
N LEU A 77 -11.32 1.70 8.19
CA LEU A 77 -12.14 1.56 9.39
C LEU A 77 -11.80 2.60 10.44
N LEU A 78 -12.81 3.16 11.07
CA LEU A 78 -12.71 4.00 12.26
C LEU A 78 -13.12 3.17 13.47
N SER A 79 -12.31 3.13 14.53
CA SER A 79 -12.67 2.39 15.77
C SER A 79 -12.39 3.20 17.02
N ALA A 80 -13.25 3.03 18.02
CA ALA A 80 -13.08 3.62 19.34
C ALA A 80 -12.01 2.92 20.20
N ARG A 81 -11.58 1.71 19.83
CA ARG A 81 -10.61 0.89 20.57
C ARG A 81 -9.41 0.51 19.70
N GLY A 82 -8.22 0.83 20.23
CA GLY A 82 -6.93 0.39 19.66
C GLY A 82 -6.54 -1.01 20.12
N GLU A 83 -7.45 -1.96 20.20
CA GLU A 83 -7.10 -3.34 20.55
C GLU A 83 -6.35 -3.98 19.37
N GLU A 84 -5.25 -4.61 19.69
CA GLU A 84 -4.39 -5.32 18.73
C GLU A 84 -5.19 -6.37 17.94
N TYR A 85 -6.22 -6.93 18.57
CA TYR A 85 -7.15 -7.89 17.98
C TYR A 85 -7.99 -7.27 16.84
N ASP A 86 -8.46 -6.05 16.98
CA ASP A 86 -9.26 -5.35 15.94
C ASP A 86 -8.40 -5.08 14.69
N LYS A 87 -7.11 -4.79 14.87
CA LYS A 87 -6.18 -4.59 13.76
C LYS A 87 -5.88 -5.89 13.03
N LEU A 88 -5.64 -6.97 13.75
CA LEU A 88 -5.39 -8.30 13.16
C LEU A 88 -6.62 -8.79 12.38
N LEU A 89 -7.81 -8.67 12.96
CA LEU A 89 -9.06 -9.01 12.30
C LEU A 89 -9.31 -8.18 11.04
N GLY A 90 -8.99 -6.88 11.08
CA GLY A 90 -9.09 -5.98 9.93
C GLY A 90 -8.20 -6.43 8.76
N PHE A 91 -6.96 -6.82 9.03
CA PHE A 91 -6.04 -7.32 7.99
C PHE A 91 -6.51 -8.65 7.37
N GLU A 92 -7.03 -9.59 8.17
CA GLU A 92 -7.59 -10.85 7.68
C GLU A 92 -8.82 -10.64 6.77
N LEU A 93 -9.58 -9.57 7.00
CA LEU A 93 -10.77 -9.20 6.22
C LEU A 93 -10.45 -8.38 4.96
N GLY A 94 -9.17 -8.10 4.68
CA GLY A 94 -8.77 -7.35 3.49
C GLY A 94 -9.10 -5.85 3.57
N ILE A 95 -9.06 -5.27 4.76
CA ILE A 95 -9.24 -3.84 5.01
C ILE A 95 -7.95 -3.11 4.69
N ASP A 96 -8.06 -1.94 4.04
CA ASP A 96 -6.91 -1.24 3.47
C ASP A 96 -6.19 -0.34 4.49
N ASP A 97 -6.90 0.19 5.50
CA ASP A 97 -6.31 0.95 6.62
C ASP A 97 -7.28 1.02 7.82
N TYR A 98 -6.73 1.44 8.96
CA TYR A 98 -7.43 1.50 10.23
C TYR A 98 -7.02 2.76 11.02
N ILE A 99 -8.01 3.48 11.57
CA ILE A 99 -7.78 4.71 12.34
C ILE A 99 -8.49 4.60 13.69
N VAL A 100 -7.79 4.94 14.75
CA VAL A 100 -8.34 4.95 16.12
C VAL A 100 -8.99 6.29 16.42
N LYS A 101 -10.20 6.28 16.94
CA LYS A 101 -10.91 7.47 17.47
C LYS A 101 -10.34 7.81 18.88
N PRO A 102 -10.09 9.10 19.22
CA PRO A 102 -10.28 10.27 18.37
C PRO A 102 -9.16 10.45 17.34
N PHE A 103 -9.50 10.87 16.15
CA PHE A 103 -8.58 11.05 15.03
C PHE A 103 -8.51 12.50 14.54
N SER A 104 -7.44 12.85 13.89
CA SER A 104 -7.30 14.10 13.17
C SER A 104 -7.94 14.00 11.77
N PRO A 105 -8.88 14.90 11.39
CA PRO A 105 -9.39 14.93 10.02
C PRO A 105 -8.30 15.06 8.95
N LYS A 106 -7.20 15.75 9.24
CA LYS A 106 -6.04 15.84 8.35
C LYS A 106 -5.37 14.47 8.15
N GLU A 107 -5.26 13.67 9.21
CA GLU A 107 -4.72 12.31 9.14
C GLU A 107 -5.62 11.43 8.27
N LEU A 108 -6.94 11.49 8.47
CA LEU A 108 -7.90 10.74 7.66
C LEU A 108 -7.75 11.06 6.17
N ILE A 109 -7.66 12.34 5.79
CA ILE A 109 -7.49 12.76 4.39
C ILE A 109 -6.15 12.26 3.83
N ALA A 110 -5.06 12.33 4.60
CA ALA A 110 -3.77 11.81 4.17
C ALA A 110 -3.82 10.31 3.88
N ARG A 111 -4.47 9.53 4.75
CA ARG A 111 -4.66 8.08 4.58
C ARG A 111 -5.59 7.75 3.41
N LEU A 112 -6.71 8.48 3.25
CA LEU A 112 -7.59 8.36 2.09
C LEU A 112 -6.84 8.52 0.77
N ASN A 113 -5.98 9.54 0.67
CA ASN A 113 -5.16 9.76 -0.51
C ASN A 113 -4.24 8.57 -0.83
N VAL A 114 -3.63 7.96 0.20
CA VAL A 114 -2.76 6.80 0.05
C VAL A 114 -3.54 5.57 -0.40
N VAL A 115 -4.67 5.28 0.25
CA VAL A 115 -5.50 4.11 -0.01
C VAL A 115 -6.11 4.19 -1.42
N ILE A 116 -6.66 5.34 -1.81
CA ILE A 116 -7.21 5.55 -3.15
C ILE A 116 -6.11 5.47 -4.23
N LYS A 117 -4.91 5.99 -3.95
CA LYS A 117 -3.79 5.88 -4.89
C LYS A 117 -3.35 4.44 -5.12
N ARG A 118 -3.43 3.62 -4.07
CA ARG A 118 -3.13 2.18 -4.16
C ARG A 118 -4.21 1.44 -4.95
N SER A 119 -5.48 1.70 -4.71
CA SER A 119 -6.60 1.03 -5.37
C SER A 119 -6.81 1.44 -6.84
N GLY A 120 -6.40 2.65 -7.22
CA GLY A 120 -6.45 3.13 -8.61
C GLY A 120 -5.37 2.51 -9.53
N LYS A 121 -4.43 1.75 -8.96
CA LYS A 121 -3.57 0.84 -9.69
C LYS A 121 -4.26 -0.53 -9.67
N SER A 122 -4.43 -1.15 -10.84
CA SER A 122 -4.82 -2.56 -10.95
C SER A 122 -3.98 -3.38 -9.95
N GLU A 123 -4.55 -4.40 -9.30
CA GLU A 123 -3.76 -5.30 -8.43
C GLU A 123 -2.51 -5.81 -9.16
N SER A 124 -2.59 -6.01 -10.47
CA SER A 124 -1.45 -6.32 -11.32
C SER A 124 -0.41 -5.19 -11.36
N ASP A 125 -0.83 -3.90 -11.30
CA ASP A 125 0.10 -2.76 -11.33
C ASP A 125 0.76 -2.49 -9.97
N LEU A 126 0.14 -2.90 -8.85
CA LEU A 126 0.75 -2.84 -7.51
C LEU A 126 1.74 -3.98 -7.26
N GLN A 127 1.57 -5.07 -7.98
CA GLN A 127 2.35 -6.31 -7.84
C GLN A 127 3.47 -6.41 -8.85
N THR A 128 3.42 -5.58 -9.89
CA THR A 128 4.41 -5.57 -10.97
C THR A 128 5.07 -4.21 -11.08
N LEU A 129 6.38 -4.16 -10.89
CA LEU A 129 7.18 -2.98 -11.19
C LEU A 129 7.71 -3.10 -12.62
N SER A 130 7.52 -2.06 -13.43
CA SER A 130 7.97 -2.01 -14.82
C SER A 130 8.91 -0.83 -15.05
N PHE A 131 10.07 -1.11 -15.63
CA PHE A 131 11.13 -0.15 -15.93
C PHE A 131 11.69 -0.47 -17.32
N ASP A 132 11.17 0.21 -18.35
CA ASP A 132 11.39 -0.15 -19.77
C ASP A 132 10.98 -1.62 -19.99
N GLY A 133 11.90 -2.51 -20.35
CA GLY A 133 11.67 -3.96 -20.50
C GLY A 133 11.97 -4.79 -19.25
N LEU A 134 12.43 -4.17 -18.14
CA LEU A 134 12.61 -4.85 -16.85
C LEU A 134 11.29 -4.89 -16.09
N ILE A 135 10.75 -6.08 -15.87
CA ILE A 135 9.51 -6.32 -15.16
C ILE A 135 9.77 -7.16 -13.91
N ILE A 136 9.33 -6.68 -12.75
CA ILE A 136 9.47 -7.38 -11.48
C ILE A 136 8.07 -7.72 -10.98
N ASP A 137 7.70 -8.99 -11.02
CA ASP A 137 6.46 -9.50 -10.44
C ASP A 137 6.68 -9.84 -8.97
N GLN A 138 6.11 -9.03 -8.09
CA GLN A 138 6.30 -9.16 -6.65
C GLN A 138 5.52 -10.33 -6.05
N LEU A 139 4.40 -10.74 -6.64
CA LEU A 139 3.64 -11.90 -6.18
C LEU A 139 4.30 -13.21 -6.58
N ALA A 140 4.69 -13.30 -7.85
CA ALA A 140 5.33 -14.51 -8.35
C ALA A 140 6.81 -14.59 -7.94
N HIS A 141 7.38 -13.56 -7.29
CA HIS A 141 8.81 -13.44 -6.99
C HIS A 141 9.68 -13.70 -8.23
N THR A 142 9.28 -13.13 -9.38
CA THR A 142 9.97 -13.35 -10.67
C THR A 142 10.36 -12.03 -11.31
N VAL A 143 11.44 -12.07 -12.06
CA VAL A 143 11.95 -10.93 -12.81
C VAL A 143 12.02 -11.32 -14.30
N TYR A 144 11.60 -10.42 -15.17
CA TYR A 144 11.69 -10.58 -16.61
C TYR A 144 12.45 -9.41 -17.23
N MET A 145 13.20 -9.70 -18.26
CA MET A 145 13.91 -8.73 -19.10
C MET A 145 13.48 -8.98 -20.55
N ASP A 146 12.79 -8.01 -21.14
CA ASP A 146 12.24 -8.13 -22.51
C ASP A 146 11.39 -9.42 -22.70
N GLY A 147 10.61 -9.79 -21.66
CA GLY A 147 9.78 -10.99 -21.66
C GLY A 147 10.52 -12.29 -21.35
N ILE A 148 11.84 -12.27 -21.19
CA ILE A 148 12.65 -13.45 -20.83
C ILE A 148 12.85 -13.45 -19.30
N LYS A 149 12.56 -14.60 -18.66
CA LYS A 149 12.75 -14.75 -17.21
C LYS A 149 14.23 -14.63 -16.84
N CYS A 150 14.51 -13.79 -15.87
CA CYS A 150 15.83 -13.60 -15.27
C CYS A 150 15.92 -14.42 -13.98
N GLU A 151 16.89 -15.32 -13.89
CA GLU A 151 17.14 -16.10 -12.69
C GLU A 151 18.01 -15.30 -11.70
N LEU A 152 17.43 -14.91 -10.58
CA LEU A 152 18.11 -14.24 -9.47
C LEU A 152 18.14 -15.16 -8.24
N THR A 153 19.18 -15.05 -7.44
CA THR A 153 19.16 -15.63 -6.09
C THR A 153 18.17 -14.88 -5.21
N PRO A 154 17.65 -15.49 -4.12
CA PRO A 154 16.73 -14.82 -3.22
C PRO A 154 17.25 -13.46 -2.72
N LYS A 155 18.53 -13.37 -2.36
CA LYS A 155 19.12 -12.09 -1.89
C LYS A 155 19.32 -11.05 -2.98
N GLU A 156 19.57 -11.46 -4.21
CA GLU A 156 19.60 -10.54 -5.37
C GLU A 156 18.21 -10.02 -5.67
N TYR A 157 17.19 -10.87 -5.59
CA TYR A 157 15.81 -10.46 -5.72
C TYR A 157 15.40 -9.45 -4.62
N ASP A 158 15.66 -9.78 -3.34
CA ASP A 158 15.38 -8.92 -2.20
C ASP A 158 16.03 -7.53 -2.35
N LEU A 159 17.29 -7.52 -2.81
CA LEU A 159 18.05 -6.29 -3.04
C LEU A 159 17.47 -5.47 -4.21
N LEU A 160 17.10 -6.14 -5.32
CA LEU A 160 16.48 -5.49 -6.48
C LEU A 160 15.13 -4.89 -6.10
N ILE A 161 14.27 -5.65 -5.40
CA ILE A 161 12.93 -5.17 -5.00
C ILE A 161 13.04 -3.99 -4.02
N PHE A 162 13.93 -4.07 -3.03
CA PHE A 162 14.14 -2.98 -2.09
C PHE A 162 14.58 -1.69 -2.80
N LEU A 163 15.56 -1.78 -3.69
CA LEU A 163 16.07 -0.63 -4.44
C LEU A 163 15.04 -0.06 -5.41
N SER A 164 14.32 -0.90 -6.15
CA SER A 164 13.36 -0.48 -7.18
C SER A 164 12.06 0.10 -6.60
N THR A 165 11.60 -0.38 -5.45
CA THR A 165 10.46 0.20 -4.72
C THR A 165 10.80 1.56 -4.14
N ASN A 166 12.08 1.80 -3.82
CA ASN A 166 12.60 3.07 -3.30
C ASN A 166 13.41 3.82 -4.37
N LYS A 167 12.92 3.85 -5.61
CA LYS A 167 13.63 4.47 -6.73
C LYS A 167 14.04 5.93 -6.45
N ASN A 168 15.19 6.30 -6.97
CA ASN A 168 15.82 7.62 -6.85
C ASN A 168 16.25 8.01 -5.42
N ILE A 169 16.16 7.07 -4.45
CA ILE A 169 16.67 7.25 -3.09
C ILE A 169 18.01 6.53 -2.95
N ALA A 170 19.00 7.24 -2.39
CA ALA A 170 20.31 6.68 -2.10
C ALA A 170 20.34 5.98 -0.74
N PHE A 171 20.89 4.77 -0.70
CA PHE A 171 21.04 3.98 0.53
C PHE A 171 22.51 3.66 0.78
N SER A 172 22.95 3.81 2.05
CA SER A 172 24.26 3.36 2.46
C SER A 172 24.35 1.82 2.41
N ARG A 173 25.59 1.30 2.38
CA ARG A 173 25.84 -0.16 2.44
C ARG A 173 25.27 -0.78 3.70
N GLU A 174 25.51 -0.14 4.85
CA GLU A 174 24.96 -0.56 6.15
C GLU A 174 23.43 -0.65 6.13
N LYS A 175 22.77 0.39 5.56
CA LYS A 175 21.30 0.42 5.46
C LYS A 175 20.78 -0.71 4.56
N LEU A 176 21.41 -0.94 3.42
CA LEU A 176 21.06 -2.07 2.53
C LEU A 176 21.26 -3.42 3.20
N LEU A 177 22.35 -3.55 3.97
CA LEU A 177 22.62 -4.77 4.71
C LEU A 177 21.53 -5.04 5.75
N SER A 178 21.19 -4.04 6.57
CA SER A 178 20.17 -4.19 7.60
C SER A 178 18.76 -4.47 7.03
N GLU A 179 18.40 -3.87 5.89
CA GLU A 179 17.06 -4.03 5.29
C GLU A 179 16.90 -5.37 4.56
N VAL A 180 17.97 -5.86 3.90
CA VAL A 180 17.88 -7.06 3.07
C VAL A 180 18.33 -8.33 3.82
N TRP A 181 19.27 -8.22 4.77
CA TRP A 181 19.76 -9.35 5.56
C TRP A 181 19.27 -9.38 6.99
N GLY A 182 18.73 -8.28 7.51
CA GLY A 182 18.28 -8.15 8.89
C GLY A 182 19.35 -7.58 9.83
N PHE A 183 18.91 -7.08 10.98
CA PHE A 183 19.77 -6.43 11.97
C PHE A 183 20.79 -7.38 12.61
N ASP A 184 20.53 -8.69 12.62
CA ASP A 184 21.42 -9.70 13.23
C ASP A 184 22.48 -10.23 12.26
N PHE A 185 22.60 -9.66 11.08
CA PHE A 185 23.59 -10.08 10.12
C PHE A 185 24.95 -9.43 10.41
N PHE A 186 25.92 -10.25 10.87
CA PHE A 186 27.31 -9.85 11.18
C PHE A 186 28.25 -9.92 9.95
N GLY A 187 27.77 -9.56 8.77
CA GLY A 187 28.59 -9.54 7.55
C GLY A 187 29.31 -8.19 7.36
N ASP A 188 30.41 -8.23 6.57
CA ASP A 188 31.15 -7.03 6.14
C ASP A 188 30.33 -6.25 5.08
N ASP A 189 30.42 -4.93 5.08
CA ASP A 189 29.86 -4.02 4.06
C ASP A 189 30.20 -4.42 2.62
N ARG A 190 31.34 -5.09 2.41
CA ARG A 190 31.75 -5.66 1.14
C ARG A 190 30.83 -6.76 0.60
N THR A 191 30.01 -7.36 1.46
CA THR A 191 28.99 -8.34 1.05
C THR A 191 28.01 -7.70 0.07
N ILE A 192 27.57 -6.46 0.33
CA ILE A 192 26.68 -5.72 -0.57
C ILE A 192 27.32 -5.50 -1.95
N ASP A 193 28.60 -5.09 -1.99
CA ASP A 193 29.29 -4.82 -3.24
C ASP A 193 29.35 -6.08 -4.16
N THR A 194 29.52 -7.25 -3.52
CA THR A 194 29.50 -8.54 -4.23
C THR A 194 28.10 -8.84 -4.80
N HIS A 195 27.04 -8.68 -3.99
CA HIS A 195 25.67 -8.90 -4.45
C HIS A 195 25.23 -7.88 -5.51
N ILE A 196 25.63 -6.63 -5.40
CA ILE A 196 25.38 -5.63 -6.45
C ILE A 196 26.10 -6.01 -7.75
N LYS A 197 27.32 -6.50 -7.66
CA LYS A 197 28.09 -6.94 -8.84
C LYS A 197 27.39 -8.10 -9.55
N THR A 198 26.97 -9.13 -8.81
CA THR A 198 26.29 -10.30 -9.38
C THR A 198 24.89 -9.93 -9.89
N LEU A 199 24.11 -9.16 -9.14
CA LEU A 199 22.82 -8.62 -9.58
C LEU A 199 22.96 -7.86 -10.92
N ARG A 200 23.93 -6.95 -11.02
CA ARG A 200 24.19 -6.23 -12.29
C ARG A 200 24.56 -7.16 -13.43
N SER A 201 25.29 -8.25 -13.15
CA SER A 201 25.63 -9.25 -14.17
C SER A 201 24.39 -9.96 -14.71
N HIS A 202 23.45 -10.32 -13.82
CA HIS A 202 22.20 -10.97 -14.18
C HIS A 202 21.23 -10.02 -14.90
N LEU A 203 21.22 -8.71 -14.54
CA LEU A 203 20.36 -7.71 -15.15
C LEU A 203 20.80 -7.25 -16.55
N GLY A 204 21.96 -7.67 -17.06
CA GLY A 204 22.42 -7.36 -18.41
C GLY A 204 22.38 -5.85 -18.72
N GLU A 205 21.64 -5.45 -19.74
CA GLU A 205 21.45 -4.04 -20.14
C GLU A 205 20.75 -3.20 -19.06
N TYR A 206 19.89 -3.83 -18.24
CA TYR A 206 19.13 -3.15 -17.18
C TYR A 206 19.96 -2.84 -15.93
N ARG A 207 21.24 -3.31 -15.86
CA ARG A 207 22.21 -2.90 -14.82
C ARG A 207 22.36 -1.39 -14.69
N LYS A 208 22.04 -0.65 -15.74
CA LYS A 208 22.07 0.83 -15.77
C LYS A 208 21.22 1.47 -14.66
N PHE A 209 20.14 0.80 -14.25
CA PHE A 209 19.27 1.30 -13.20
C PHE A 209 19.86 1.18 -11.79
N VAL A 210 20.78 0.25 -11.56
CA VAL A 210 21.45 0.10 -10.27
C VAL A 210 22.72 0.93 -10.26
N VAL A 211 22.65 2.14 -9.74
CA VAL A 211 23.73 3.16 -9.78
C VAL A 211 24.55 3.13 -8.50
N THR A 212 25.89 3.28 -8.64
CA THR A 212 26.80 3.45 -7.51
C THR A 212 27.02 4.92 -7.24
N LEU A 213 26.79 5.33 -6.00
CA LEU A 213 27.15 6.67 -5.49
C LEU A 213 28.43 6.54 -4.65
N ARG A 214 29.56 7.02 -5.22
CA ARG A 214 30.87 6.90 -4.57
C ARG A 214 30.86 7.53 -3.18
N GLY A 215 31.30 6.79 -2.18
CA GLY A 215 31.33 7.23 -0.77
C GLY A 215 29.97 7.17 -0.05
N LEU A 216 28.84 6.95 -0.75
CA LEU A 216 27.50 6.86 -0.18
C LEU A 216 26.93 5.44 -0.20
N GLY A 217 26.92 4.79 -1.37
CA GLY A 217 26.31 3.47 -1.51
C GLY A 217 25.64 3.28 -2.88
N TYR A 218 24.38 2.91 -2.90
CA TYR A 218 23.66 2.54 -4.11
C TYR A 218 22.27 3.14 -4.19
N LYS A 219 21.74 3.30 -5.41
CA LYS A 219 20.34 3.67 -5.67
C LYS A 219 19.83 2.96 -6.92
N PHE A 220 18.54 2.85 -7.04
CA PHE A 220 17.86 2.53 -8.30
C PHE A 220 17.44 3.85 -8.97
N GLU A 221 17.90 4.10 -10.17
CA GLU A 221 17.65 5.34 -10.92
C GLU A 221 16.76 5.04 -12.12
N TYR A 222 15.57 5.67 -12.12
CA TYR A 222 14.60 5.54 -13.20
C TYR A 222 13.71 6.77 -13.27
#